data_ddc9703d1c438b3247cc8fd840630d0b
#
_entry.id   ddc9703d1c438b3247cc8fd840630d0b
#
_cell.length_a   1.000
_cell.length_b   1.000
_cell.length_c   1.000
_cell.angle_alpha   90.00
_cell.angle_beta   90.00
_cell.angle_gamma   90.00
#
_symmetry.space_group_name_H-M   'P 1'
#
loop_
_entity.id
_entity.type
_entity.pdbx_description
1 polymer ?
#
loop_
_entity_poly.entity_id
_entity_poly.type
_entity_poly.pdbx_seq_one_letter_code
_entity_poly.pdbx_strand_id
1 'polypeptide(L)'
;MSSVDYIHLDDQSIATGGTSLTGTAILEDRMDHILSLSCQDLTIEEVQRYQNKLWIIGNITNLYRLDPNIIHELLSNNFFVKIEFDYNFCPYRGEIPHQKLANQICKCPHDIILNPLISSTYDLIIKNAKHSFFMSERQRAIYSIHMPLMRFDKTSVLSSCFTKNTFDLLKTHALNYKNNQYAILEGYGGWHSQAKGVTEAKNFCVTNNIPYQILPNQSYDHHIETLSKFKGLVFMPIIDDTCPRCVIEAKLLNLDVLTNINSQHTTEGWWNKSLEQIEIYLKNRPKHFWKIVDENCHTNAS
;
A
#
# COMPACT_ATOMS: atom_id res chain seq x y z
N MET A 1 8.32 -6.51 30.92
CA MET A 1 7.39 -6.32 29.78
C MET A 1 7.79 -5.00 29.14
N SER A 2 8.16 -4.99 27.86
CA SER A 2 8.40 -3.74 27.12
C SER A 2 7.10 -2.91 27.14
N SER A 3 7.21 -1.61 27.33
CA SER A 3 6.05 -0.72 27.26
C SER A 3 5.55 -0.69 25.82
N VAL A 4 4.24 -0.85 25.62
CA VAL A 4 3.61 -0.59 24.31
C VAL A 4 3.60 0.92 24.09
N ASP A 5 4.22 1.40 23.03
CA ASP A 5 4.32 2.83 22.71
C ASP A 5 3.45 3.20 21.51
N TYR A 6 3.19 2.25 20.62
CA TYR A 6 2.46 2.43 19.38
C TYR A 6 1.35 1.39 19.23
N ILE A 7 0.26 1.79 18.62
CA ILE A 7 -0.83 0.89 18.23
C ILE A 7 -0.90 0.86 16.71
N HIS A 8 -0.69 -0.29 16.11
CA HIS A 8 -0.89 -0.48 14.69
C HIS A 8 -2.29 -1.02 14.44
N LEU A 9 -3.06 -0.34 13.61
CA LEU A 9 -4.42 -0.74 13.22
C LEU A 9 -4.47 -1.00 11.72
N ASP A 10 -4.88 -2.20 11.33
CA ASP A 10 -5.07 -2.60 9.94
C ASP A 10 -6.35 -3.44 9.78
N ASP A 11 -6.80 -3.63 8.54
CA ASP A 11 -8.03 -4.37 8.21
C ASP A 11 -8.00 -5.83 8.72
N GLN A 12 -6.84 -6.45 8.70
CA GLN A 12 -6.63 -7.83 9.14
C GLN A 12 -5.30 -7.96 9.89
N SER A 13 -5.31 -8.75 10.94
CA SER A 13 -4.11 -9.05 11.75
C SER A 13 -3.08 -9.90 11.01
N ILE A 14 -3.49 -10.68 10.00
CA ILE A 14 -2.64 -11.55 9.20
C ILE A 14 -3.09 -11.44 7.74
N ALA A 15 -2.34 -10.74 6.92
CA ALA A 15 -2.56 -10.68 5.48
C ALA A 15 -1.28 -11.05 4.72
N THR A 16 -1.42 -11.65 3.56
CA THR A 16 -0.31 -12.12 2.71
C THR A 16 -0.08 -11.23 1.49
N GLY A 17 -0.79 -10.11 1.39
CA GLY A 17 -0.73 -9.19 0.25
C GLY A 17 0.39 -8.14 0.35
N GLY A 18 0.66 -7.44 -0.74
CA GLY A 18 1.69 -6.41 -0.83
C GLY A 18 1.58 -5.30 0.21
N THR A 19 0.35 -4.92 0.57
CA THR A 19 0.05 -3.94 1.62
C THR A 19 0.54 -4.41 2.99
N SER A 20 0.20 -5.64 3.36
CA SER A 20 0.61 -6.25 4.62
C SER A 20 2.13 -6.42 4.72
N LEU A 21 2.77 -6.88 3.65
CA LEU A 21 4.23 -6.99 3.58
C LEU A 21 4.92 -5.62 3.74
N THR A 22 4.32 -4.56 3.19
CA THR A 22 4.84 -3.18 3.36
C THR A 22 4.62 -2.70 4.79
N GLY A 23 3.44 -2.95 5.38
CA GLY A 23 3.14 -2.65 6.78
C GLY A 23 4.12 -3.33 7.74
N THR A 24 4.33 -4.64 7.59
CA THR A 24 5.31 -5.39 8.38
C THR A 24 6.72 -4.79 8.27
N ALA A 25 7.15 -4.42 7.07
CA ALA A 25 8.46 -3.84 6.86
C ALA A 25 8.63 -2.45 7.49
N ILE A 26 7.56 -1.66 7.57
CA ILE A 26 7.56 -0.38 8.28
C ILE A 26 7.77 -0.59 9.78
N LEU A 27 7.15 -1.62 10.35
CA LEU A 27 7.11 -1.85 11.78
C LEU A 27 8.32 -2.66 12.29
N GLU A 28 9.09 -3.32 11.41
CA GLU A 28 10.14 -4.28 11.73
C GLU A 28 11.12 -3.77 12.82
N ASP A 29 11.59 -2.54 12.67
CA ASP A 29 12.60 -1.97 13.59
C ASP A 29 12.06 -1.68 15.01
N ARG A 30 10.73 -1.70 15.22
CA ARG A 30 10.09 -1.33 16.49
C ARG A 30 9.01 -2.32 16.95
N MET A 31 9.01 -3.53 16.44
CA MET A 31 7.95 -4.53 16.73
C MET A 31 7.75 -4.78 18.23
N ASP A 32 8.81 -4.73 19.03
CA ASP A 32 8.73 -4.96 20.49
C ASP A 32 7.97 -3.85 21.25
N HIS A 33 7.71 -2.72 20.60
CA HIS A 33 6.99 -1.57 21.16
C HIS A 33 5.61 -1.37 20.53
N ILE A 34 5.18 -2.26 19.62
CA ILE A 34 3.95 -2.11 18.85
C ILE A 34 2.95 -3.20 19.22
N LEU A 35 1.73 -2.78 19.54
CA LEU A 35 0.57 -3.67 19.60
C LEU A 35 -0.19 -3.57 18.29
N SER A 36 -0.35 -4.69 17.57
CA SER A 36 -1.16 -4.75 16.36
C SER A 36 -2.59 -5.19 16.67
N LEU A 37 -3.56 -4.42 16.20
CA LEU A 37 -4.99 -4.66 16.31
C LEU A 37 -5.62 -4.79 14.92
N SER A 38 -6.68 -5.60 14.84
CA SER A 38 -7.52 -5.70 13.64
C SER A 38 -8.68 -4.73 13.71
N CYS A 39 -8.97 -4.03 12.60
CA CYS A 39 -10.18 -3.22 12.49
C CYS A 39 -11.46 -4.02 12.74
N GLN A 40 -11.47 -5.32 12.46
CA GLN A 40 -12.68 -6.16 12.63
C GLN A 40 -13.05 -6.38 14.10
N ASP A 41 -12.05 -6.38 14.98
CA ASP A 41 -12.21 -6.72 16.39
C ASP A 41 -12.10 -5.50 17.31
N LEU A 42 -11.98 -4.29 16.73
CA LEU A 42 -11.77 -3.07 17.49
C LEU A 42 -13.03 -2.69 18.30
N THR A 43 -12.85 -2.50 19.60
CA THR A 43 -13.90 -2.05 20.53
C THR A 43 -13.64 -0.64 21.04
N ILE A 44 -14.67 0.02 21.57
CA ILE A 44 -14.53 1.35 22.16
C ILE A 44 -13.62 1.33 23.39
N GLU A 45 -13.68 0.24 24.18
CA GLU A 45 -12.85 0.05 25.36
C GLU A 45 -11.37 -0.06 25.00
N GLU A 46 -11.04 -0.71 23.88
CA GLU A 46 -9.66 -0.77 23.38
C GLU A 46 -9.17 0.60 22.91
N VAL A 47 -9.99 1.33 22.16
CA VAL A 47 -9.65 2.69 21.73
C VAL A 47 -9.38 3.58 22.94
N GLN A 48 -10.23 3.54 23.96
CA GLN A 48 -10.08 4.33 25.19
C GLN A 48 -8.87 3.89 26.03
N ARG A 49 -8.59 2.59 26.09
CA ARG A 49 -7.42 2.05 26.82
C ARG A 49 -6.10 2.60 26.29
N TYR A 50 -6.03 2.85 24.99
CA TYR A 50 -4.80 3.28 24.32
C TYR A 50 -4.82 4.75 23.87
N GLN A 51 -5.64 5.61 24.48
CA GLN A 51 -5.76 7.04 24.13
C GLN A 51 -4.44 7.81 24.16
N ASN A 52 -3.52 7.46 25.06
CA ASN A 52 -2.22 8.13 25.20
C ASN A 52 -1.13 7.54 24.31
N LYS A 53 -1.49 6.66 23.37
CA LYS A 53 -0.56 6.04 22.43
C LYS A 53 -0.69 6.66 21.05
N LEU A 54 0.38 6.56 20.26
CA LEU A 54 0.31 6.94 18.87
C LEU A 54 -0.26 5.77 18.06
N TRP A 55 -1.32 6.03 17.31
CA TRP A 55 -1.92 5.06 16.41
C TRP A 55 -1.31 5.18 15.01
N ILE A 56 -0.93 4.05 14.44
CA ILE A 56 -0.49 3.91 13.06
C ILE A 56 -1.63 3.23 12.31
N ILE A 57 -2.39 3.99 11.54
CA ILE A 57 -3.59 3.48 10.86
C ILE A 57 -3.25 3.15 9.42
N GLY A 58 -3.27 1.86 9.09
CA GLY A 58 -3.08 1.33 7.74
C GLY A 58 -4.37 1.27 6.93
N ASN A 59 -4.71 0.10 6.37
CA ASN A 59 -5.99 -0.11 5.70
C ASN A 59 -7.16 -0.03 6.68
N ILE A 60 -8.24 0.57 6.20
CA ILE A 60 -9.44 0.83 7.01
C ILE A 60 -10.73 0.41 6.30
N THR A 61 -10.65 -0.43 5.29
CA THR A 61 -11.84 -0.86 4.51
C THR A 61 -12.87 -1.54 5.42
N ASN A 62 -12.43 -2.28 6.43
CA ASN A 62 -13.30 -2.93 7.41
C ASN A 62 -13.75 -1.98 8.54
N LEU A 63 -13.05 -0.86 8.75
CA LEU A 63 -13.45 0.15 9.73
C LEU A 63 -14.87 0.68 9.47
N TYR A 64 -15.25 0.81 8.19
CA TYR A 64 -16.59 1.25 7.80
C TYR A 64 -17.73 0.29 8.18
N ARG A 65 -17.40 -0.89 8.70
CA ARG A 65 -18.37 -1.87 9.21
C ARG A 65 -18.55 -1.80 10.71
N LEU A 66 -17.71 -1.01 11.39
CA LEU A 66 -17.81 -0.80 12.82
C LEU A 66 -18.89 0.23 13.18
N ASP A 67 -19.19 0.28 14.48
CA ASP A 67 -20.03 1.32 15.04
C ASP A 67 -19.40 2.71 14.75
N PRO A 68 -20.13 3.68 14.16
CA PRO A 68 -19.66 5.04 13.94
C PRO A 68 -19.06 5.72 15.18
N ASN A 69 -19.52 5.36 16.39
CA ASN A 69 -18.97 5.87 17.63
C ASN A 69 -17.53 5.43 17.88
N ILE A 70 -17.17 4.20 17.51
CA ILE A 70 -15.79 3.71 17.60
C ILE A 70 -14.90 4.50 16.66
N ILE A 71 -15.36 4.72 15.41
CA ILE A 71 -14.63 5.49 14.40
C ILE A 71 -14.42 6.94 14.89
N HIS A 72 -15.48 7.55 15.41
CA HIS A 72 -15.42 8.91 15.93
C HIS A 72 -14.44 9.00 17.10
N GLU A 73 -14.52 8.10 18.08
CA GLU A 73 -13.62 8.05 19.25
C GLU A 73 -12.16 7.90 18.81
N LEU A 74 -11.87 6.95 17.90
CA LEU A 74 -10.53 6.72 17.37
C LEU A 74 -9.96 7.97 16.69
N LEU A 75 -10.70 8.57 15.76
CA LEU A 75 -10.19 9.62 14.89
C LEU A 75 -10.27 11.03 15.46
N SER A 76 -11.10 11.24 16.48
CA SER A 76 -11.26 12.55 17.12
C SER A 76 -10.43 12.71 18.40
N ASN A 77 -10.28 11.63 19.17
CA ASN A 77 -9.74 11.69 20.54
C ASN A 77 -8.35 11.04 20.67
N ASN A 78 -7.80 10.50 19.58
CA ASN A 78 -6.48 9.87 19.62
C ASN A 78 -5.47 10.56 18.68
N PHE A 79 -4.19 10.41 19.00
CA PHE A 79 -3.11 10.82 18.12
C PHE A 79 -2.84 9.72 17.10
N PHE A 80 -2.84 10.05 15.82
CA PHE A 80 -2.56 9.05 14.80
C PHE A 80 -1.84 9.61 13.57
N VAL A 81 -1.14 8.70 12.88
CA VAL A 81 -0.67 8.85 11.51
C VAL A 81 -1.44 7.90 10.60
N LYS A 82 -1.67 8.30 9.35
CA LYS A 82 -2.40 7.50 8.36
C LYS A 82 -1.47 7.03 7.26
N ILE A 83 -1.52 5.75 6.91
CA ILE A 83 -0.85 5.20 5.72
C ILE A 83 -1.92 4.86 4.69
N GLU A 84 -1.88 5.52 3.56
CA GLU A 84 -2.80 5.30 2.44
C GLU A 84 -2.17 4.32 1.45
N PHE A 85 -2.47 3.04 1.62
CA PHE A 85 -2.00 2.00 0.70
C PHE A 85 -2.75 1.98 -0.62
N ASP A 86 -4.00 2.48 -0.63
CA ASP A 86 -4.92 2.44 -1.76
C ASP A 86 -5.81 3.68 -1.75
N TYR A 87 -6.75 3.79 -2.68
CA TYR A 87 -7.73 4.87 -2.74
C TYR A 87 -8.96 4.56 -1.86
N ASN A 88 -8.72 4.40 -0.55
CA ASN A 88 -9.76 4.00 0.41
C ASN A 88 -10.87 5.05 0.63
N PHE A 89 -10.69 6.28 0.15
CA PHE A 89 -11.74 7.30 0.13
C PHE A 89 -12.89 6.96 -0.83
N CYS A 90 -12.69 6.00 -1.70
CA CYS A 90 -13.68 5.58 -2.69
C CYS A 90 -14.04 4.10 -2.48
N PRO A 91 -15.34 3.72 -2.39
CA PRO A 91 -15.76 2.33 -2.22
C PRO A 91 -15.35 1.44 -3.40
N TYR A 92 -15.07 2.04 -4.56
CA TYR A 92 -14.56 1.35 -5.75
C TYR A 92 -13.04 1.41 -5.89
N ARG A 93 -12.33 1.96 -4.89
CA ARG A 93 -10.86 2.06 -4.85
C ARG A 93 -10.27 2.92 -5.98
N GLY A 94 -10.87 4.06 -6.27
CA GLY A 94 -10.34 5.07 -7.18
C GLY A 94 -11.28 5.47 -8.32
N GLU A 95 -10.85 6.47 -9.09
CA GLU A 95 -11.67 7.08 -10.16
C GLU A 95 -11.98 6.10 -11.29
N ILE A 96 -10.97 5.37 -11.79
CA ILE A 96 -11.11 4.47 -12.93
C ILE A 96 -12.10 3.34 -12.62
N PRO A 97 -11.95 2.58 -11.51
CA PRO A 97 -12.93 1.55 -11.18
C PRO A 97 -14.29 2.13 -10.82
N HIS A 98 -14.38 3.30 -10.20
CA HIS A 98 -15.65 3.97 -9.93
C HIS A 98 -16.41 4.25 -11.23
N GLN A 99 -15.74 4.86 -12.20
CA GLN A 99 -16.35 5.16 -13.50
C GLN A 99 -16.79 3.89 -14.23
N LYS A 100 -15.99 2.84 -14.22
CA LYS A 100 -16.30 1.57 -14.90
C LYS A 100 -17.44 0.78 -14.26
N LEU A 101 -17.52 0.77 -12.93
CA LEU A 101 -18.47 -0.07 -12.20
C LEU A 101 -19.77 0.66 -11.86
N ALA A 102 -19.70 1.94 -11.54
CA ALA A 102 -20.88 2.77 -11.22
C ALA A 102 -21.40 3.59 -12.42
N ASN A 103 -20.65 3.61 -13.53
CA ASN A 103 -20.94 4.44 -14.71
C ASN A 103 -21.11 5.94 -14.36
N GLN A 104 -20.33 6.43 -13.41
CA GLN A 104 -20.38 7.79 -12.87
C GLN A 104 -18.99 8.35 -12.67
N ILE A 105 -18.85 9.69 -12.73
CA ILE A 105 -17.62 10.38 -12.33
C ILE A 105 -17.45 10.24 -10.82
N CYS A 106 -16.26 9.87 -10.38
CA CYS A 106 -15.97 9.73 -8.96
C CYS A 106 -16.01 11.10 -8.24
N LYS A 107 -16.91 11.24 -7.28
CA LYS A 107 -17.01 12.40 -6.38
C LYS A 107 -16.68 12.06 -4.93
N CYS A 108 -16.14 10.86 -4.70
CA CYS A 108 -15.75 10.41 -3.37
C CYS A 108 -14.60 11.28 -2.79
N PRO A 109 -14.56 11.43 -1.47
CA PRO A 109 -15.47 10.90 -0.47
C PRO A 109 -16.77 11.69 -0.31
N HIS A 110 -16.95 12.81 -1.00
CA HIS A 110 -18.05 13.76 -0.79
C HIS A 110 -19.38 13.34 -1.42
N ASP A 111 -19.44 12.16 -2.02
CA ASP A 111 -20.72 11.59 -2.48
C ASP A 111 -21.47 10.95 -1.29
N ILE A 112 -22.14 11.80 -0.53
CA ILE A 112 -22.90 11.43 0.68
C ILE A 112 -23.99 10.40 0.38
N ILE A 113 -24.51 10.38 -0.83
CA ILE A 113 -25.59 9.46 -1.23
C ILE A 113 -25.06 8.03 -1.31
N LEU A 114 -23.82 7.85 -1.82
CA LEU A 114 -23.25 6.52 -1.99
C LEU A 114 -22.68 5.94 -0.69
N ASN A 115 -22.02 6.75 0.13
CA ASN A 115 -21.49 6.28 1.41
C ASN A 115 -21.18 7.43 2.40
N PRO A 116 -22.16 7.83 3.23
CA PRO A 116 -22.00 8.93 4.17
C PRO A 116 -20.93 8.65 5.24
N LEU A 117 -20.71 7.38 5.59
CA LEU A 117 -19.73 7.01 6.59
C LEU A 117 -18.29 7.19 6.08
N ILE A 118 -18.03 6.89 4.80
CA ILE A 118 -16.72 7.13 4.19
C ILE A 118 -16.42 8.63 4.20
N SER A 119 -17.38 9.48 3.80
CA SER A 119 -17.20 10.93 3.79
C SER A 119 -16.83 11.46 5.18
N SER A 120 -17.63 11.15 6.19
CA SER A 120 -17.38 11.62 7.57
C SER A 120 -16.06 11.09 8.14
N THR A 121 -15.70 9.84 7.84
CA THR A 121 -14.43 9.25 8.28
C THR A 121 -13.23 9.98 7.67
N TYR A 122 -13.27 10.28 6.37
CA TYR A 122 -12.17 10.99 5.72
C TYR A 122 -12.08 12.45 6.14
N ASP A 123 -13.19 13.12 6.43
CA ASP A 123 -13.17 14.45 7.01
C ASP A 123 -12.44 14.47 8.37
N LEU A 124 -12.67 13.45 9.20
CA LEU A 124 -11.96 13.28 10.47
C LEU A 124 -10.46 12.97 10.26
N ILE A 125 -10.12 12.10 9.31
CA ILE A 125 -8.73 11.78 8.98
C ILE A 125 -7.99 13.04 8.54
N ILE A 126 -8.53 13.79 7.58
CA ILE A 126 -7.91 15.03 7.07
C ILE A 126 -7.69 16.04 8.18
N LYS A 127 -8.68 16.21 9.07
CA LYS A 127 -8.63 17.17 10.15
C LYS A 127 -7.61 16.80 11.22
N ASN A 128 -7.54 15.53 11.61
CA ASN A 128 -6.91 15.11 12.87
C ASN A 128 -5.60 14.33 12.68
N ALA A 129 -5.33 13.73 11.51
CA ALA A 129 -4.08 13.02 11.27
C ALA A 129 -2.88 13.94 11.51
N LYS A 130 -1.92 13.49 12.30
CA LYS A 130 -0.66 14.21 12.51
C LYS A 130 0.18 14.23 11.24
N HIS A 131 0.16 13.13 10.50
CA HIS A 131 0.79 12.98 9.19
C HIS A 131 0.09 11.91 8.35
N SER A 132 0.05 12.08 7.03
CA SER A 132 -0.47 11.06 6.09
C SER A 132 0.63 10.65 5.11
N PHE A 133 0.81 9.34 4.97
CA PHE A 133 1.81 8.74 4.08
C PHE A 133 1.11 8.13 2.87
N PHE A 134 1.64 8.40 1.68
CA PHE A 134 1.15 7.88 0.41
C PHE A 134 2.18 6.97 -0.25
N MET A 135 1.75 6.06 -1.11
CA MET A 135 2.64 5.13 -1.78
C MET A 135 3.35 5.75 -2.98
N SER A 136 2.78 6.81 -3.58
CA SER A 136 3.36 7.51 -4.73
C SER A 136 3.00 9.00 -4.74
N GLU A 137 3.77 9.80 -5.47
CA GLU A 137 3.43 11.21 -5.71
C GLU A 137 2.11 11.35 -6.47
N ARG A 138 1.83 10.44 -7.40
CA ARG A 138 0.56 10.44 -8.14
C ARG A 138 -0.62 10.16 -7.22
N GLN A 139 -0.51 9.18 -6.31
CA GLN A 139 -1.55 8.93 -5.32
C GLN A 139 -1.79 10.17 -4.46
N ARG A 140 -0.71 10.79 -3.94
CA ARG A 140 -0.80 12.00 -3.12
C ARG A 140 -1.49 13.15 -3.86
N ALA A 141 -1.18 13.34 -5.14
CA ALA A 141 -1.82 14.35 -5.98
C ALA A 141 -3.32 14.07 -6.18
N ILE A 142 -3.71 12.82 -6.45
CA ILE A 142 -5.12 12.44 -6.59
C ILE A 142 -5.88 12.69 -5.29
N TYR A 143 -5.31 12.32 -4.14
CA TYR A 143 -5.92 12.63 -2.84
C TYR A 143 -6.12 14.14 -2.64
N SER A 144 -5.19 14.98 -3.07
CA SER A 144 -5.33 16.43 -2.93
C SER A 144 -6.45 17.03 -3.79
N ILE A 145 -6.77 16.39 -4.92
CA ILE A 145 -7.91 16.78 -5.77
C ILE A 145 -9.23 16.43 -5.10
N HIS A 146 -9.33 15.22 -4.55
CA HIS A 146 -10.54 14.75 -3.89
C HIS A 146 -10.76 15.33 -2.50
N MET A 147 -9.69 15.80 -1.86
CA MET A 147 -9.67 16.32 -0.49
C MET A 147 -8.93 17.66 -0.43
N PRO A 148 -9.54 18.74 -0.93
CA PRO A 148 -8.86 20.04 -1.05
C PRO A 148 -8.47 20.68 0.29
N LEU A 149 -9.07 20.22 1.40
CA LEU A 149 -8.71 20.66 2.76
C LEU A 149 -7.53 19.88 3.36
N MET A 150 -7.00 18.89 2.64
CA MET A 150 -5.83 18.13 3.10
C MET A 150 -4.61 19.04 3.21
N ARG A 151 -3.98 19.05 4.36
CA ARG A 151 -2.76 19.82 4.60
C ARG A 151 -1.56 19.15 3.96
N PHE A 152 -1.14 19.66 2.82
CA PHE A 152 -0.05 19.08 2.03
C PHE A 152 1.30 19.06 2.77
N ASP A 153 1.52 20.01 3.67
CA ASP A 153 2.68 20.09 4.58
C ASP A 153 2.72 18.92 5.60
N LYS A 154 1.59 18.28 5.84
CA LYS A 154 1.48 17.08 6.69
C LYS A 154 1.37 15.79 5.88
N THR A 155 1.95 15.76 4.70
CA THR A 155 1.93 14.58 3.84
C THR A 155 3.31 14.27 3.28
N SER A 156 3.58 12.98 3.06
CA SER A 156 4.80 12.55 2.37
C SER A 156 4.58 11.25 1.60
N VAL A 157 5.47 10.97 0.66
CA VAL A 157 5.50 9.69 -0.05
C VAL A 157 6.36 8.72 0.73
N LEU A 158 5.77 7.58 1.07
CA LEU A 158 6.45 6.48 1.74
C LEU A 158 7.04 5.49 0.75
N SER A 159 6.31 5.17 -0.34
CA SER A 159 6.63 4.08 -1.26
C SER A 159 6.48 2.69 -0.61
N SER A 160 6.78 1.63 -1.36
CA SER A 160 6.84 0.28 -0.79
C SER A 160 8.02 0.14 0.16
N CYS A 161 7.80 -0.55 1.27
CA CYS A 161 8.82 -0.92 2.23
C CYS A 161 9.13 -2.41 2.14
N PHE A 162 10.36 -2.77 2.40
CA PHE A 162 10.85 -4.15 2.33
C PHE A 162 11.65 -4.45 3.58
N THR A 163 11.46 -5.64 4.14
CA THR A 163 12.26 -6.13 5.27
C THR A 163 13.70 -6.44 4.81
N LYS A 164 14.62 -6.52 5.76
CA LYS A 164 15.98 -6.97 5.48
C LYS A 164 15.99 -8.36 4.82
N ASN A 165 15.18 -9.28 5.36
CA ASN A 165 15.07 -10.65 4.83
C ASN A 165 14.59 -10.65 3.36
N THR A 166 13.66 -9.77 3.00
CA THR A 166 13.21 -9.62 1.61
C THR A 166 14.36 -9.18 0.69
N PHE A 167 15.17 -8.21 1.08
CA PHE A 167 16.33 -7.80 0.28
C PHE A 167 17.36 -8.92 0.12
N ASP A 168 17.62 -9.67 1.18
CA ASP A 168 18.56 -10.80 1.15
C ASP A 168 18.04 -11.91 0.22
N LEU A 169 16.74 -12.22 0.27
CA LEU A 169 16.06 -13.16 -0.63
C LEU A 169 16.19 -12.72 -2.09
N LEU A 170 15.84 -11.47 -2.40
CA LEU A 170 15.93 -10.91 -3.75
C LEU A 170 17.36 -10.96 -4.28
N LYS A 171 18.36 -10.62 -3.48
CA LYS A 171 19.78 -10.70 -3.85
C LYS A 171 20.23 -12.13 -4.16
N THR A 172 19.81 -13.08 -3.34
CA THR A 172 20.12 -14.49 -3.53
C THR A 172 19.65 -14.99 -4.88
N HIS A 173 18.44 -14.57 -5.30
CA HIS A 173 17.82 -15.02 -6.53
C HIS A 173 18.11 -14.15 -7.77
N ALA A 174 18.64 -12.93 -7.61
CA ALA A 174 18.92 -12.03 -8.73
C ALA A 174 19.92 -12.61 -9.75
N LEU A 175 20.80 -13.51 -9.30
CA LEU A 175 21.82 -14.17 -10.12
C LEU A 175 21.36 -15.47 -10.80
N ASN A 176 20.11 -15.89 -10.60
CA ASN A 176 19.56 -17.08 -11.22
C ASN A 176 19.62 -17.00 -12.76
N TYR A 177 19.83 -18.16 -13.38
CA TYR A 177 19.70 -18.27 -14.83
C TYR A 177 18.27 -17.92 -15.25
N LYS A 178 18.15 -17.08 -16.28
CA LYS A 178 16.85 -16.61 -16.78
C LYS A 178 16.53 -17.29 -18.11
N ASN A 179 15.33 -17.88 -18.20
CA ASN A 179 14.79 -18.36 -19.45
C ASN A 179 14.38 -17.18 -20.38
N ASN A 180 13.90 -17.47 -21.57
CA ASN A 180 13.51 -16.44 -22.55
C ASN A 180 12.03 -16.00 -22.42
N GLN A 181 11.32 -16.44 -21.38
CA GLN A 181 9.90 -16.14 -21.19
C GLN A 181 9.69 -15.00 -20.20
N TYR A 182 8.56 -14.33 -20.34
CA TYR A 182 8.07 -13.36 -19.37
C TYR A 182 7.04 -14.02 -18.46
N ALA A 183 7.04 -13.62 -17.19
CA ALA A 183 6.03 -14.03 -16.23
C ALA A 183 4.81 -13.12 -16.30
N ILE A 184 3.61 -13.70 -16.18
CA ILE A 184 2.36 -12.99 -15.88
C ILE A 184 1.83 -13.58 -14.59
N LEU A 185 1.56 -12.75 -13.57
CA LEU A 185 1.03 -13.22 -12.29
C LEU A 185 -0.48 -13.43 -12.38
N GLU A 186 -0.98 -14.62 -12.02
CA GLU A 186 -2.40 -14.95 -12.15
C GLU A 186 -3.30 -14.09 -11.25
N GLY A 187 -2.82 -13.67 -10.10
CA GLY A 187 -3.63 -13.01 -9.08
C GLY A 187 -4.57 -13.98 -8.36
N TYR A 188 -5.45 -13.45 -7.51
CA TYR A 188 -6.35 -14.26 -6.67
C TYR A 188 -7.71 -14.55 -7.30
N GLY A 189 -7.84 -14.41 -8.62
CA GLY A 189 -9.09 -14.59 -9.35
C GLY A 189 -10.05 -13.39 -9.26
N GLY A 190 -11.19 -13.48 -9.97
CA GLY A 190 -12.24 -12.48 -9.93
C GLY A 190 -11.77 -11.05 -10.24
N TRP A 191 -12.28 -10.08 -9.48
CA TRP A 191 -11.93 -8.67 -9.61
C TRP A 191 -10.42 -8.39 -9.41
N HIS A 192 -9.76 -9.11 -8.53
CA HIS A 192 -8.32 -8.92 -8.31
C HIS A 192 -7.49 -9.18 -9.56
N SER A 193 -7.74 -10.30 -10.24
CA SER A 193 -7.04 -10.63 -11.49
C SER A 193 -7.38 -9.64 -12.61
N GLN A 194 -8.63 -9.17 -12.68
CA GLN A 194 -9.05 -8.13 -13.62
C GLN A 194 -8.33 -6.81 -13.33
N ALA A 195 -8.35 -6.34 -12.09
CA ALA A 195 -7.71 -5.09 -11.68
C ALA A 195 -6.19 -5.08 -11.96
N LYS A 196 -5.52 -6.22 -11.75
CA LYS A 196 -4.09 -6.39 -12.05
C LYS A 196 -3.79 -6.59 -13.54
N GLY A 197 -4.82 -6.65 -14.41
CA GLY A 197 -4.68 -6.66 -15.86
C GLY A 197 -4.09 -7.93 -16.42
N VAL A 198 -4.46 -9.09 -15.87
CA VAL A 198 -3.98 -10.40 -16.35
C VAL A 198 -4.35 -10.63 -17.82
N THR A 199 -5.58 -10.29 -18.20
CA THR A 199 -6.06 -10.39 -19.59
C THR A 199 -5.30 -9.44 -20.51
N GLU A 200 -5.09 -8.21 -20.07
CA GLU A 200 -4.35 -7.18 -20.81
C GLU A 200 -2.88 -7.60 -21.01
N ALA A 201 -2.25 -8.18 -19.98
CA ALA A 201 -0.90 -8.70 -20.05
C ALA A 201 -0.79 -9.84 -21.07
N LYS A 202 -1.75 -10.79 -21.08
CA LYS A 202 -1.81 -11.85 -22.09
C LYS A 202 -1.97 -11.29 -23.50
N ASN A 203 -2.92 -10.39 -23.70
CA ASN A 203 -3.17 -9.75 -24.98
C ASN A 203 -1.94 -8.99 -25.49
N PHE A 204 -1.27 -8.25 -24.57
CA PHE A 204 -0.02 -7.57 -24.90
C PHE A 204 1.07 -8.54 -25.37
N CYS A 205 1.25 -9.66 -24.68
CA CYS A 205 2.23 -10.68 -25.07
C CYS A 205 1.90 -11.30 -26.44
N VAL A 206 0.64 -11.66 -26.68
CA VAL A 206 0.20 -12.24 -27.94
C VAL A 206 0.43 -11.25 -29.10
N THR A 207 -0.01 -10.00 -28.93
CA THR A 207 0.11 -8.95 -29.97
C THR A 207 1.58 -8.66 -30.32
N ASN A 208 2.50 -8.74 -29.35
CA ASN A 208 3.90 -8.41 -29.55
C ASN A 208 4.80 -9.65 -29.76
N ASN A 209 4.22 -10.84 -29.91
CA ASN A 209 4.94 -12.11 -30.04
C ASN A 209 5.94 -12.36 -28.90
N ILE A 210 5.57 -12.00 -27.66
CA ILE A 210 6.39 -12.19 -26.46
C ILE A 210 6.05 -13.55 -25.84
N PRO A 211 7.03 -14.48 -25.71
CA PRO A 211 6.80 -15.74 -25.03
C PRO A 211 6.56 -15.49 -23.53
N TYR A 212 5.49 -16.09 -22.99
CA TYR A 212 5.11 -15.89 -21.60
C TYR A 212 4.62 -17.16 -20.92
N GLN A 213 4.66 -17.13 -19.60
CA GLN A 213 4.04 -18.14 -18.73
C GLN A 213 3.23 -17.45 -17.62
N ILE A 214 2.08 -18.04 -17.30
CA ILE A 214 1.26 -17.57 -16.19
C ILE A 214 1.74 -18.26 -14.92
N LEU A 215 2.07 -17.47 -13.91
CA LEU A 215 2.49 -17.97 -12.60
C LEU A 215 1.28 -18.00 -11.66
N PRO A 216 0.98 -19.18 -11.07
CA PRO A 216 -0.07 -19.28 -10.06
C PRO A 216 0.33 -18.59 -8.76
N ASN A 217 -0.63 -18.39 -7.88
CA ASN A 217 -0.37 -17.93 -6.52
C ASN A 217 0.44 -18.97 -5.75
N GLN A 218 1.44 -18.49 -5.02
CA GLN A 218 2.38 -19.31 -4.25
C GLN A 218 2.75 -18.59 -2.96
N SER A 219 3.48 -19.28 -2.06
CA SER A 219 4.12 -18.61 -0.93
C SER A 219 5.10 -17.54 -1.44
N TYR A 220 5.34 -16.52 -0.64
CA TYR A 220 6.14 -15.36 -1.05
C TYR A 220 7.55 -15.77 -1.52
N ASP A 221 8.24 -16.59 -0.72
CA ASP A 221 9.61 -17.03 -1.04
C ASP A 221 9.67 -17.83 -2.35
N HIS A 222 8.72 -18.76 -2.52
CA HIS A 222 8.63 -19.56 -3.73
C HIS A 222 8.24 -18.70 -4.95
N HIS A 223 7.42 -17.66 -4.74
CA HIS A 223 7.11 -16.68 -5.77
C HIS A 223 8.36 -15.95 -6.25
N ILE A 224 9.18 -15.42 -5.34
CA ILE A 224 10.44 -14.73 -5.69
C ILE A 224 11.42 -15.68 -6.39
N GLU A 225 11.61 -16.89 -5.85
CA GLU A 225 12.44 -17.92 -6.48
C GLU A 225 11.98 -18.23 -7.91
N THR A 226 10.68 -18.44 -8.12
CA THR A 226 10.12 -18.78 -9.42
C THR A 226 10.23 -17.61 -10.40
N LEU A 227 9.81 -16.42 -9.95
CA LEU A 227 9.87 -15.20 -10.78
C LEU A 227 11.29 -14.90 -11.25
N SER A 228 12.29 -15.14 -10.41
CA SER A 228 13.70 -14.87 -10.73
C SER A 228 14.25 -15.65 -11.92
N LYS A 229 13.59 -16.76 -12.31
CA LYS A 229 13.99 -17.63 -13.44
C LYS A 229 13.48 -17.13 -14.80
N PHE A 230 12.69 -16.05 -14.82
CA PHE A 230 12.14 -15.47 -16.05
C PHE A 230 12.99 -14.33 -16.58
N LYS A 231 12.88 -14.06 -17.88
CA LYS A 231 13.48 -12.89 -18.52
C LYS A 231 12.90 -11.60 -17.97
N GLY A 232 11.60 -11.58 -17.71
CA GLY A 232 10.91 -10.37 -17.25
C GLY A 232 9.53 -10.65 -16.68
N LEU A 233 8.89 -9.56 -16.26
CA LEU A 233 7.51 -9.51 -15.79
C LEU A 233 6.67 -8.66 -16.74
N VAL A 234 5.50 -9.15 -17.13
CA VAL A 234 4.47 -8.35 -17.80
C VAL A 234 3.34 -8.08 -16.78
N PHE A 235 3.11 -6.81 -16.48
CA PHE A 235 2.11 -6.37 -15.53
C PHE A 235 1.34 -5.17 -16.07
N MET A 236 0.06 -5.35 -16.46
CA MET A 236 -0.73 -4.35 -17.19
C MET A 236 -2.01 -3.98 -16.42
N PRO A 237 -1.90 -3.35 -15.23
CA PRO A 237 -3.08 -3.04 -14.43
C PRO A 237 -4.05 -2.14 -15.17
N ILE A 238 -5.35 -2.42 -15.02
CA ILE A 238 -6.43 -1.62 -15.65
C ILE A 238 -6.92 -0.49 -14.76
N ILE A 239 -6.46 -0.48 -13.51
CA ILE A 239 -6.73 0.57 -12.53
C ILE A 239 -5.40 1.12 -12.01
N ASP A 240 -5.44 2.28 -11.39
CA ASP A 240 -4.28 2.83 -10.71
C ASP A 240 -3.82 1.90 -9.57
N ASP A 241 -2.65 1.30 -9.75
CA ASP A 241 -1.98 0.48 -8.74
C ASP A 241 -0.93 1.34 -8.02
N THR A 242 -1.25 1.71 -6.80
CA THR A 242 -0.45 2.64 -6.00
C THR A 242 0.87 2.05 -5.53
N CYS A 243 0.89 0.72 -5.34
CA CYS A 243 2.01 0.01 -4.69
C CYS A 243 2.22 -1.39 -5.27
N PRO A 244 2.52 -1.52 -6.59
CA PRO A 244 2.72 -2.83 -7.22
C PRO A 244 4.07 -3.44 -6.80
N ARG A 245 4.15 -4.09 -5.63
CA ARG A 245 5.38 -4.71 -5.11
C ARG A 245 6.05 -5.64 -6.12
N CYS A 246 5.26 -6.46 -6.82
CA CYS A 246 5.78 -7.39 -7.83
C CYS A 246 6.60 -6.69 -8.92
N VAL A 247 6.25 -5.46 -9.27
CA VAL A 247 6.99 -4.65 -10.26
C VAL A 247 8.35 -4.21 -9.71
N ILE A 248 8.40 -3.82 -8.42
CA ILE A 248 9.66 -3.46 -7.74
C ILE A 248 10.51 -4.72 -7.54
N GLU A 249 9.92 -5.82 -7.11
CA GLU A 249 10.59 -7.10 -6.91
C GLU A 249 11.23 -7.60 -8.21
N ALA A 250 10.50 -7.55 -9.33
CA ALA A 250 11.04 -7.86 -10.65
C ALA A 250 12.23 -6.95 -11.01
N LYS A 251 12.12 -5.64 -10.72
CA LYS A 251 13.22 -4.69 -10.94
C LYS A 251 14.45 -5.04 -10.11
N LEU A 252 14.28 -5.35 -8.82
CA LEU A 252 15.38 -5.74 -7.92
C LEU A 252 15.98 -7.11 -8.26
N LEU A 253 15.21 -8.01 -8.86
CA LEU A 253 15.70 -9.26 -9.46
C LEU A 253 16.44 -9.07 -10.78
N ASN A 254 16.62 -7.83 -11.23
CA ASN A 254 17.22 -7.48 -12.51
C ASN A 254 16.50 -8.13 -13.71
N LEU A 255 15.16 -8.09 -13.67
CA LEU A 255 14.30 -8.56 -14.77
C LEU A 255 13.82 -7.39 -15.62
N ASP A 256 13.50 -7.67 -16.88
CA ASP A 256 12.77 -6.72 -17.71
C ASP A 256 11.37 -6.52 -17.14
N VAL A 257 10.93 -5.26 -17.04
CA VAL A 257 9.58 -4.93 -16.56
C VAL A 257 8.79 -4.27 -17.67
N LEU A 258 7.78 -4.97 -18.19
CA LEU A 258 6.84 -4.46 -19.18
C LEU A 258 5.52 -4.12 -18.47
N THR A 259 5.21 -2.83 -18.37
CA THR A 259 4.04 -2.34 -17.65
C THR A 259 3.49 -1.07 -18.27
N ASN A 260 2.35 -0.60 -17.79
CA ASN A 260 1.71 0.63 -18.22
C ASN A 260 1.75 1.72 -17.13
N ILE A 261 1.25 2.91 -17.48
CA ILE A 261 1.26 4.09 -16.60
C ILE A 261 0.45 3.91 -15.29
N ASN A 262 -0.43 2.92 -15.21
CA ASN A 262 -1.21 2.64 -14.01
C ASN A 262 -0.36 1.98 -12.90
N SER A 263 0.83 1.46 -13.22
CA SER A 263 1.82 1.05 -12.23
C SER A 263 2.55 2.28 -11.69
N GLN A 264 2.02 2.92 -10.65
CA GLN A 264 2.43 4.26 -10.24
C GLN A 264 3.91 4.39 -9.87
N HIS A 265 4.54 3.35 -9.32
CA HIS A 265 5.97 3.37 -9.00
C HIS A 265 6.87 3.63 -10.22
N THR A 266 6.43 3.28 -11.43
CA THR A 266 7.23 3.51 -12.65
C THR A 266 7.33 4.97 -13.05
N THR A 267 6.50 5.83 -12.47
CA THR A 267 6.53 7.29 -12.69
C THR A 267 7.32 8.04 -11.61
N GLU A 268 7.80 7.35 -10.58
CA GLU A 268 8.55 7.93 -9.48
C GLU A 268 9.99 8.27 -9.89
N GLY A 269 10.52 9.37 -9.37
CA GLY A 269 11.87 9.84 -9.72
C GLY A 269 13.01 8.87 -9.39
N TRP A 270 12.80 7.89 -8.52
CA TRP A 270 13.77 6.86 -8.19
C TRP A 270 13.76 5.67 -9.15
N TRP A 271 12.67 5.44 -9.89
CA TRP A 271 12.46 4.23 -10.72
C TRP A 271 13.54 4.01 -11.78
N ASN A 272 14.01 5.07 -12.42
CA ASN A 272 14.99 5.02 -13.51
C ASN A 272 16.46 5.14 -13.04
N LYS A 273 16.70 5.05 -11.73
CA LYS A 273 18.05 5.06 -11.17
C LYS A 273 18.71 3.67 -11.29
N SER A 274 20.00 3.58 -10.95
CA SER A 274 20.69 2.28 -10.88
C SER A 274 20.05 1.37 -9.83
N LEU A 275 20.17 0.05 -9.98
CA LEU A 275 19.63 -0.92 -9.01
C LEU A 275 20.14 -0.66 -7.59
N GLU A 276 21.41 -0.31 -7.44
CA GLU A 276 22.00 0.06 -6.15
C GLU A 276 21.31 1.28 -5.54
N GLN A 277 21.08 2.33 -6.33
CA GLN A 277 20.38 3.54 -5.86
C GLN A 277 18.92 3.27 -5.52
N ILE A 278 18.25 2.41 -6.28
CA ILE A 278 16.88 1.96 -6.00
C ILE A 278 16.84 1.20 -4.67
N GLU A 279 17.76 0.27 -4.47
CA GLU A 279 17.86 -0.50 -3.22
C GLU A 279 18.11 0.40 -2.01
N ILE A 280 19.05 1.34 -2.12
CA ILE A 280 19.35 2.32 -1.06
C ILE A 280 18.10 3.16 -0.75
N TYR A 281 17.39 3.63 -1.78
CA TYR A 281 16.15 4.39 -1.61
C TYR A 281 15.11 3.58 -0.83
N LEU A 282 14.84 2.35 -1.25
CA LEU A 282 13.81 1.49 -0.65
C LEU A 282 14.19 1.07 0.79
N LYS A 283 15.46 0.76 1.06
CA LYS A 283 15.96 0.45 2.41
C LYS A 283 15.79 1.60 3.40
N ASN A 284 15.78 2.82 2.91
CA ASN A 284 15.60 4.00 3.74
C ASN A 284 14.13 4.38 3.99
N ARG A 285 13.15 3.70 3.37
CA ARG A 285 11.72 4.06 3.54
C ARG A 285 11.18 3.81 4.96
N PRO A 286 11.43 2.67 5.61
CA PRO A 286 11.04 2.51 7.01
C PRO A 286 11.67 3.55 7.94
N LYS A 287 12.96 3.87 7.76
CA LYS A 287 13.64 4.91 8.53
C LYS A 287 13.04 6.31 8.29
N HIS A 288 12.68 6.61 7.05
CA HIS A 288 12.01 7.86 6.70
C HIS A 288 10.64 7.98 7.39
N PHE A 289 9.86 6.90 7.42
CA PHE A 289 8.60 6.85 8.16
C PHE A 289 8.80 7.17 9.63
N TRP A 290 9.70 6.46 10.30
CA TRP A 290 9.93 6.65 11.73
C TRP A 290 10.52 8.02 12.07
N LYS A 291 11.40 8.55 11.22
CA LYS A 291 11.91 9.92 11.38
C LYS A 291 10.77 10.93 11.43
N ILE A 292 9.82 10.85 10.49
CA ILE A 292 8.66 11.77 10.46
C ILE A 292 7.76 11.56 11.68
N VAL A 293 7.52 10.31 12.08
CA VAL A 293 6.74 9.98 13.27
C VAL A 293 7.37 10.58 14.51
N ASP A 294 8.68 10.41 14.69
CA ASP A 294 9.41 10.91 15.86
C ASP A 294 9.41 12.46 15.90
N GLU A 295 9.61 13.12 14.77
CA GLU A 295 9.68 14.58 14.68
C GLU A 295 8.33 15.27 14.89
N ASN A 296 7.22 14.64 14.44
CA ASN A 296 5.92 15.31 14.38
C ASN A 296 4.90 14.82 15.41
N CYS A 297 5.14 13.65 16.02
CA CYS A 297 4.10 13.01 16.83
C CYS A 297 4.44 12.95 18.32
N HIS A 298 5.70 13.13 18.73
CA HIS A 298 6.10 13.12 20.16
C HIS A 298 6.10 14.48 20.86
N THR A 299 5.76 15.58 20.19
CA THR A 299 5.90 16.96 20.73
C THR A 299 4.80 17.37 21.70
N ASN A 300 3.88 16.49 22.12
CA ASN A 300 2.79 16.85 23.06
C ASN A 300 2.76 15.99 24.33
N ALA A 301 3.88 15.43 24.76
CA ALA A 301 4.03 14.75 26.06
C ALA A 301 4.74 15.66 27.09
N SER A 302 4.37 16.97 27.11
CA SER A 302 4.81 17.91 28.15
C SER A 302 3.63 18.64 28.75
#